data_546dbfc76a70fe72d7c50e2dd582d80d
#
_entry.id   546dbfc76a70fe72d7c50e2dd582d80d
#
_cell.length_a   1.000
_cell.length_b   1.000
_cell.length_c   1.000
_cell.angle_alpha   90.00
_cell.angle_beta   90.00
_cell.angle_gamma   90.00
#
_symmetry.space_group_name_H-M   'P 1'
#
loop_
_entity.id
_entity.type
_entity.pdbx_description
1 polymer ?
#
loop_
_entity_poly.entity_id
_entity_poly.type
_entity_poly.pdbx_seq_one_letter_code
_entity_poly.pdbx_strand_id
1 'polypeptide(L)'
;MLRVIIADDHHLVAEGIAKLLHESRVAKVVAIAHDIIETKEMIASMQPQMLLLDVAMPDGDGIDAIRQFRESSPDMRIVILTAYAESSVIQRAIHNGAEGYILKNTDTEELINGICMVADGEKYVCKEAQAILSNTKEALPELTPREREILQLIVKGYTMKEIAKRLFLGFETVHSYTKSLRQKLGCSNTASLVRTAIEKHLV
;
A
#
# COMPACT_ATOMS: atom_id res chain seq x y z
N MET A 1 -0.18 15.88 -22.73
CA MET A 1 0.52 14.60 -22.49
C MET A 1 0.68 14.48 -21.00
N LEU A 2 0.26 13.41 -20.41
CA LEU A 2 0.29 13.15 -18.95
C LEU A 2 1.74 13.22 -18.44
N ARG A 3 2.00 14.02 -17.39
CA ARG A 3 3.34 14.13 -16.79
C ARG A 3 3.46 13.13 -15.64
N VAL A 4 4.42 12.20 -15.77
CA VAL A 4 4.59 11.06 -14.86
C VAL A 4 5.97 11.09 -14.23
N ILE A 5 6.05 10.80 -12.92
CA ILE A 5 7.27 10.37 -12.25
C ILE A 5 7.19 8.87 -12.03
N ILE A 6 8.30 8.17 -12.22
CA ILE A 6 8.47 6.76 -11.87
C ILE A 6 9.37 6.71 -10.64
N ALA A 7 8.91 6.06 -9.57
CA ALA A 7 9.69 5.78 -8.37
C ALA A 7 9.93 4.27 -8.26
N ASP A 8 11.15 3.85 -8.56
CA ASP A 8 11.53 2.43 -8.62
C ASP A 8 13.06 2.31 -8.47
N ASP A 9 13.54 1.52 -7.54
CA ASP A 9 14.97 1.30 -7.31
C ASP A 9 15.62 0.38 -8.38
N HIS A 10 14.79 -0.29 -9.19
CA HIS A 10 15.24 -1.13 -10.29
C HIS A 10 15.41 -0.30 -11.57
N HIS A 11 16.58 0.30 -11.78
CA HIS A 11 16.89 1.20 -12.91
C HIS A 11 16.43 0.70 -14.28
N LEU A 12 16.73 -0.56 -14.62
CA LEU A 12 16.36 -1.14 -15.92
C LEU A 12 14.86 -1.25 -16.12
N VAL A 13 14.11 -1.53 -15.06
CA VAL A 13 12.65 -1.60 -15.08
C VAL A 13 12.06 -0.21 -15.28
N ALA A 14 12.52 0.77 -14.52
CA ALA A 14 12.08 2.16 -14.62
C ALA A 14 12.34 2.74 -16.01
N GLU A 15 13.54 2.53 -16.58
CA GLU A 15 13.89 2.97 -17.94
C GLU A 15 13.06 2.26 -19.01
N GLY A 16 12.81 0.95 -18.85
CA GLY A 16 11.96 0.17 -19.75
C GLY A 16 10.54 0.71 -19.80
N ILE A 17 9.95 0.99 -18.63
CA ILE A 17 8.62 1.57 -18.52
C ILE A 17 8.58 2.99 -19.08
N ALA A 18 9.60 3.81 -18.80
CA ALA A 18 9.70 5.16 -19.35
C ALA A 18 9.72 5.17 -20.87
N LYS A 19 10.51 4.28 -21.48
CA LYS A 19 10.56 4.10 -22.93
C LYS A 19 9.21 3.68 -23.50
N LEU A 20 8.56 2.70 -22.90
CA LEU A 20 7.25 2.19 -23.29
C LEU A 20 6.19 3.29 -23.26
N LEU A 21 6.13 4.10 -22.20
CA LEU A 21 5.20 5.21 -22.07
C LEU A 21 5.47 6.32 -23.10
N HIS A 22 6.73 6.54 -23.44
CA HIS A 22 7.10 7.49 -24.48
C HIS A 22 6.69 7.02 -25.87
N GLU A 23 6.98 5.77 -26.22
CA GLU A 23 6.65 5.16 -27.53
C GLU A 23 5.13 5.08 -27.75
N SER A 24 4.36 4.76 -26.71
CA SER A 24 2.89 4.73 -26.76
C SER A 24 2.24 6.12 -26.83
N ARG A 25 3.00 7.20 -26.60
CA ARG A 25 2.52 8.60 -26.53
C ARG A 25 1.45 8.85 -25.46
N VAL A 26 1.32 7.97 -24.49
CA VAL A 26 0.36 8.09 -23.39
C VAL A 26 0.85 9.10 -22.34
N ALA A 27 2.12 9.02 -21.97
CA ALA A 27 2.68 9.86 -20.95
C ALA A 27 4.10 10.34 -21.28
N LYS A 28 4.49 11.44 -20.65
CA LYS A 28 5.85 11.94 -20.64
C LYS A 28 6.43 11.70 -19.24
N VAL A 29 7.39 10.79 -19.14
CA VAL A 29 8.16 10.63 -17.91
C VAL A 29 9.05 11.86 -17.73
N VAL A 30 8.83 12.60 -16.66
CA VAL A 30 9.55 13.86 -16.37
C VAL A 30 10.71 13.63 -15.43
N ALA A 31 10.69 12.55 -14.65
CA ALA A 31 11.79 12.11 -13.78
C ALA A 31 11.64 10.62 -13.44
N ILE A 32 12.75 10.01 -13.04
CA ILE A 32 12.83 8.69 -12.40
C ILE A 32 13.52 8.91 -11.07
N ALA A 33 12.92 8.44 -9.99
CA ALA A 33 13.45 8.48 -8.63
C ALA A 33 13.75 7.06 -8.15
N HIS A 34 14.76 6.90 -7.29
CA HIS A 34 15.21 5.58 -6.86
C HIS A 34 15.06 5.33 -5.36
N ASP A 35 14.56 6.33 -4.62
CA ASP A 35 14.19 6.24 -3.22
C ASP A 35 13.03 7.19 -2.89
N ILE A 36 12.49 7.07 -1.67
CA ILE A 36 11.35 7.87 -1.21
C ILE A 36 11.71 9.34 -1.06
N ILE A 37 12.93 9.63 -0.59
CA ILE A 37 13.41 11.00 -0.37
C ILE A 37 13.51 11.72 -1.70
N GLU A 38 14.20 11.14 -2.68
CA GLU A 38 14.31 11.65 -4.04
C GLU A 38 12.93 11.84 -4.70
N THR A 39 12.05 10.84 -4.54
CA THR A 39 10.67 10.90 -5.04
C THR A 39 9.94 12.13 -4.52
N LYS A 40 10.04 12.41 -3.22
CA LYS A 40 9.40 13.56 -2.59
C LYS A 40 9.93 14.90 -3.12
N GLU A 41 11.24 15.03 -3.27
CA GLU A 41 11.88 16.22 -3.83
C GLU A 41 11.44 16.47 -5.28
N MET A 42 11.40 15.42 -6.10
CA MET A 42 10.96 15.50 -7.49
C MET A 42 9.46 15.84 -7.61
N ILE A 43 8.59 15.29 -6.75
CA ILE A 43 7.18 15.65 -6.71
C ILE A 43 7.02 17.16 -6.41
N ALA A 44 7.72 17.64 -5.39
CA ALA A 44 7.62 19.04 -4.97
C ALA A 44 8.11 20.01 -6.06
N SER A 45 9.21 19.68 -6.76
CA SER A 45 9.79 20.56 -7.79
C SER A 45 9.09 20.46 -9.14
N MET A 46 8.63 19.27 -9.54
CA MET A 46 8.12 19.03 -10.89
C MET A 46 6.60 19.00 -10.98
N GLN A 47 5.89 18.88 -9.87
CA GLN A 47 4.41 18.83 -9.82
C GLN A 47 3.83 17.89 -10.90
N PRO A 48 4.09 16.56 -10.83
CA PRO A 48 3.58 15.59 -11.78
C PRO A 48 2.07 15.42 -11.65
N GLN A 49 1.44 14.91 -12.71
CA GLN A 49 0.02 14.53 -12.67
C GLN A 49 -0.17 13.10 -12.16
N MET A 50 0.86 12.26 -12.31
CA MET A 50 0.82 10.87 -11.85
C MET A 50 2.19 10.42 -11.33
N LEU A 51 2.16 9.59 -10.30
CA LEU A 51 3.30 8.85 -9.77
C LEU A 51 3.06 7.35 -10.02
N LEU A 52 4.00 6.70 -10.71
CA LEU A 52 4.12 5.24 -10.70
C LEU A 52 5.09 4.88 -9.60
N LEU A 53 4.64 4.11 -8.61
CA LEU A 53 5.35 3.91 -7.35
C LEU A 53 5.56 2.41 -7.08
N ASP A 54 6.80 2.00 -6.93
CA ASP A 54 7.07 0.67 -6.37
C ASP A 54 6.83 0.63 -4.86
N VAL A 55 6.48 -0.54 -4.36
CA VAL A 55 6.29 -0.81 -2.93
C VAL A 55 7.64 -0.91 -2.22
N ALA A 56 8.59 -1.65 -2.80
CA ALA A 56 9.91 -1.85 -2.20
C ALA A 56 10.86 -0.74 -2.62
N MET A 57 11.19 0.15 -1.69
CA MET A 57 12.18 1.20 -1.90
C MET A 57 13.31 1.05 -0.87
N PRO A 58 14.56 1.43 -1.20
CA PRO A 58 15.72 1.16 -0.33
C PRO A 58 15.63 1.86 1.03
N ASP A 59 14.90 2.97 1.11
CA ASP A 59 14.74 3.79 2.31
C ASP A 59 13.38 3.62 2.99
N GLY A 60 12.51 2.69 2.51
CA GLY A 60 11.24 2.42 3.16
C GLY A 60 10.21 1.71 2.28
N ASP A 61 8.96 1.77 2.72
CA ASP A 61 7.83 1.21 2.01
C ASP A 61 7.08 2.31 1.23
N GLY A 62 6.97 2.14 -0.09
CA GLY A 62 6.32 3.12 -0.96
C GLY A 62 4.86 3.38 -0.60
N ILE A 63 4.13 2.36 -0.13
CA ILE A 63 2.72 2.52 0.27
C ILE A 63 2.60 3.43 1.49
N ASP A 64 3.51 3.30 2.46
CA ASP A 64 3.49 4.13 3.66
C ASP A 64 3.86 5.60 3.35
N ALA A 65 4.61 5.82 2.28
CA ALA A 65 4.98 7.15 1.80
C ALA A 65 3.85 7.89 1.05
N ILE A 66 2.79 7.19 0.60
CA ILE A 66 1.68 7.79 -0.17
C ILE A 66 1.14 9.06 0.50
N ARG A 67 0.93 9.01 1.83
CA ARG A 67 0.40 10.15 2.57
C ARG A 67 1.29 11.39 2.46
N GLN A 68 2.60 11.22 2.58
CA GLN A 68 3.56 12.33 2.46
C GLN A 68 3.57 12.90 1.04
N PHE A 69 3.45 12.05 0.02
CA PHE A 69 3.38 12.49 -1.36
C PHE A 69 2.11 13.29 -1.66
N ARG A 70 0.99 12.90 -1.08
CA ARG A 70 -0.28 13.64 -1.15
C ARG A 70 -0.21 15.03 -0.52
N GLU A 71 0.53 15.20 0.57
CA GLU A 71 0.73 16.52 1.20
C GLU A 71 1.46 17.49 0.26
N SER A 72 2.37 16.98 -0.58
CA SER A 72 3.13 17.78 -1.54
C SER A 72 2.38 18.02 -2.85
N SER A 73 1.48 17.12 -3.25
CA SER A 73 0.71 17.20 -4.50
C SER A 73 -0.65 16.50 -4.35
N PRO A 74 -1.67 17.19 -3.81
CA PRO A 74 -2.97 16.57 -3.47
C PRO A 74 -3.73 15.97 -4.66
N ASP A 75 -3.61 16.57 -5.83
CA ASP A 75 -4.31 16.18 -7.05
C ASP A 75 -3.57 15.14 -7.88
N MET A 76 -2.34 14.79 -7.50
CA MET A 76 -1.53 13.80 -8.21
C MET A 76 -2.14 12.41 -8.07
N ARG A 77 -2.28 11.69 -9.18
CA ARG A 77 -2.70 10.27 -9.18
C ARG A 77 -1.55 9.37 -8.78
N ILE A 78 -1.82 8.33 -7.98
CA ILE A 78 -0.80 7.37 -7.54
C ILE A 78 -1.19 5.98 -8.01
N VAL A 79 -0.34 5.38 -8.83
CA VAL A 79 -0.46 4.00 -9.30
C VAL A 79 0.69 3.20 -8.70
N ILE A 80 0.36 2.19 -7.94
CA ILE A 80 1.35 1.21 -7.49
C ILE A 80 1.73 0.32 -8.68
N LEU A 81 3.03 0.21 -8.92
CA LEU A 81 3.61 -0.62 -9.97
C LEU A 81 4.71 -1.50 -9.36
N THR A 82 4.40 -2.74 -9.05
CA THR A 82 5.23 -3.59 -8.18
C THR A 82 5.21 -5.06 -8.58
N ALA A 83 6.17 -5.83 -8.09
CA ALA A 83 6.18 -7.29 -8.23
C ALA A 83 5.35 -8.01 -7.15
N TYR A 84 4.90 -7.30 -6.11
CA TYR A 84 4.15 -7.91 -5.00
C TYR A 84 2.71 -8.20 -5.41
N ALA A 85 2.31 -9.48 -5.30
CA ALA A 85 1.00 -9.99 -5.69
C ALA A 85 0.15 -10.45 -4.49
N GLU A 86 0.55 -10.12 -3.26
CA GLU A 86 -0.16 -10.52 -2.06
C GLU A 86 -1.41 -9.67 -1.83
N SER A 87 -2.52 -10.34 -1.50
CA SER A 87 -3.80 -9.67 -1.23
C SER A 87 -3.70 -8.58 -0.15
N SER A 88 -2.90 -8.79 0.89
CA SER A 88 -2.67 -7.82 1.97
C SER A 88 -2.00 -6.53 1.47
N VAL A 89 -1.02 -6.65 0.57
CA VAL A 89 -0.31 -5.51 -0.03
C VAL A 89 -1.25 -4.73 -0.94
N ILE A 90 -2.02 -5.43 -1.79
CA ILE A 90 -3.00 -4.80 -2.69
C ILE A 90 -4.04 -4.01 -1.87
N GLN A 91 -4.62 -4.62 -0.83
CA GLN A 91 -5.62 -3.97 0.03
C GLN A 91 -5.03 -2.77 0.77
N ARG A 92 -3.79 -2.87 1.28
CA ARG A 92 -3.09 -1.79 1.95
C ARG A 92 -2.86 -0.61 1.01
N ALA A 93 -2.43 -0.84 -0.23
CA ALA A 93 -2.23 0.20 -1.23
C ALA A 93 -3.52 0.97 -1.52
N ILE A 94 -4.62 0.25 -1.77
CA ILE A 94 -5.94 0.86 -2.02
C ILE A 94 -6.41 1.65 -0.79
N HIS A 95 -6.24 1.11 0.41
CA HIS A 95 -6.63 1.76 1.67
C HIS A 95 -5.84 3.05 1.92
N ASN A 96 -4.55 3.08 1.57
CA ASN A 96 -3.70 4.27 1.69
C ASN A 96 -3.92 5.30 0.58
N GLY A 97 -4.84 5.03 -0.35
CA GLY A 97 -5.28 6.01 -1.34
C GLY A 97 -4.59 5.91 -2.70
N ALA A 98 -4.01 4.76 -3.05
CA ALA A 98 -3.62 4.50 -4.43
C ALA A 98 -4.87 4.39 -5.31
N GLU A 99 -4.87 5.02 -6.47
CA GLU A 99 -5.92 4.92 -7.48
C GLU A 99 -5.69 3.75 -8.44
N GLY A 100 -4.43 3.29 -8.59
CA GLY A 100 -4.08 2.16 -9.42
C GLY A 100 -3.23 1.12 -8.69
N TYR A 101 -3.38 -0.16 -9.07
CA TYR A 101 -2.50 -1.24 -8.68
C TYR A 101 -2.21 -2.14 -9.88
N ILE A 102 -0.96 -2.18 -10.32
CA ILE A 102 -0.51 -2.91 -11.49
C ILE A 102 0.71 -3.74 -11.12
N LEU A 103 0.73 -4.99 -11.54
CA LEU A 103 1.89 -5.85 -11.34
C LEU A 103 2.92 -5.62 -12.45
N LYS A 104 4.21 -5.65 -12.10
CA LYS A 104 5.31 -5.45 -13.08
C LYS A 104 5.39 -6.53 -14.16
N ASN A 105 4.76 -7.71 -13.94
CA ASN A 105 4.64 -8.79 -14.91
C ASN A 105 3.41 -8.65 -15.85
N THR A 106 2.60 -7.63 -15.68
CA THR A 106 1.44 -7.33 -16.53
C THR A 106 1.91 -7.01 -17.96
N ASP A 107 1.13 -7.41 -18.96
CA ASP A 107 1.46 -7.08 -20.34
C ASP A 107 1.39 -5.57 -20.63
N THR A 108 2.07 -5.16 -21.69
CA THR A 108 2.21 -3.75 -22.07
C THR A 108 0.87 -3.07 -22.32
N GLU A 109 -0.06 -3.77 -22.96
CA GLU A 109 -1.36 -3.22 -23.32
C GLU A 109 -2.21 -2.96 -22.07
N GLU A 110 -2.21 -3.90 -21.13
CA GLU A 110 -2.90 -3.77 -19.86
C GLU A 110 -2.28 -2.66 -18.98
N LEU A 111 -0.95 -2.53 -18.94
CA LEU A 111 -0.26 -1.45 -18.24
C LEU A 111 -0.69 -0.08 -18.77
N ILE A 112 -0.65 0.11 -20.09
CA ILE A 112 -1.05 1.36 -20.75
C ILE A 112 -2.51 1.68 -20.45
N ASN A 113 -3.40 0.69 -20.60
CA ASN A 113 -4.82 0.86 -20.32
C ASN A 113 -5.08 1.29 -18.87
N GLY A 114 -4.43 0.63 -17.90
CA GLY A 114 -4.56 0.98 -16.50
C GLY A 114 -4.10 2.41 -16.18
N ILE A 115 -3.00 2.85 -16.78
CA ILE A 115 -2.50 4.23 -16.64
C ILE A 115 -3.51 5.23 -17.23
N CYS A 116 -4.08 4.94 -18.40
CA CYS A 116 -5.10 5.81 -19.01
C CYS A 116 -6.36 5.91 -18.14
N MET A 117 -6.88 4.80 -17.63
CA MET A 117 -8.07 4.79 -16.76
C MET A 117 -7.84 5.63 -15.50
N VAL A 118 -6.67 5.49 -14.86
CA VAL A 118 -6.34 6.31 -13.69
C VAL A 118 -6.17 7.79 -14.05
N ALA A 119 -5.59 8.10 -15.20
CA ALA A 119 -5.48 9.48 -15.69
C ALA A 119 -6.85 10.13 -15.90
N ASP A 120 -7.83 9.36 -16.35
CA ASP A 120 -9.23 9.81 -16.53
C ASP A 120 -10.02 9.88 -15.21
N GLY A 121 -9.41 9.52 -14.09
CA GLY A 121 -10.01 9.61 -12.76
C GLY A 121 -10.68 8.35 -12.27
N GLU A 122 -10.57 7.26 -12.99
CA GLU A 122 -11.08 5.96 -12.57
C GLU A 122 -10.09 5.23 -11.66
N LYS A 123 -10.57 4.27 -10.86
CA LYS A 123 -9.70 3.35 -10.13
C LYS A 123 -9.41 2.12 -10.97
N TYR A 124 -8.18 1.67 -10.93
CA TYR A 124 -7.77 0.50 -11.70
C TYR A 124 -6.96 -0.49 -10.88
N VAL A 125 -7.31 -1.77 -10.98
CA VAL A 125 -6.51 -2.88 -10.44
C VAL A 125 -6.34 -3.87 -11.59
N CYS A 126 -5.10 -4.31 -11.88
CA CYS A 126 -4.86 -5.25 -13.00
C CYS A 126 -5.56 -6.59 -12.76
N LYS A 127 -5.85 -7.33 -13.83
CA LYS A 127 -6.65 -8.57 -13.81
C LYS A 127 -6.10 -9.60 -12.83
N GLU A 128 -4.78 -9.79 -12.79
CA GLU A 128 -4.15 -10.74 -11.88
C GLU A 128 -4.36 -10.34 -10.42
N ALA A 129 -4.17 -9.07 -10.07
CA ALA A 129 -4.42 -8.56 -8.73
C ALA A 129 -5.91 -8.63 -8.35
N GLN A 130 -6.84 -8.40 -9.28
CA GLN A 130 -8.27 -8.62 -9.07
C GLN A 130 -8.60 -10.09 -8.78
N ALA A 131 -7.99 -11.01 -9.52
CA ALA A 131 -8.17 -12.45 -9.31
C ALA A 131 -7.68 -12.87 -7.92
N ILE A 132 -6.54 -12.33 -7.47
CA ILE A 132 -6.00 -12.57 -6.12
C ILE A 132 -6.97 -12.06 -5.05
N LEU A 133 -7.48 -10.83 -5.19
CA LEU A 133 -8.46 -10.27 -4.26
C LEU A 133 -9.77 -11.10 -4.23
N SER A 134 -10.22 -11.58 -5.38
CA SER A 134 -11.44 -12.38 -5.50
C SER A 134 -11.30 -13.79 -4.92
N ASN A 135 -10.11 -14.38 -5.04
CA ASN A 135 -9.81 -15.70 -4.49
C ASN A 135 -9.53 -15.66 -2.98
N THR A 136 -9.17 -14.49 -2.46
CA THR A 136 -8.98 -14.30 -1.02
C THR A 136 -10.37 -14.11 -0.39
N LYS A 137 -11.09 -15.22 -0.15
CA LYS A 137 -12.37 -15.25 0.58
C LYS A 137 -12.25 -14.84 2.06
N GLU A 138 -11.10 -14.46 2.51
CA GLU A 138 -10.86 -13.83 3.80
C GLU A 138 -10.74 -12.32 3.60
N ALA A 139 -11.89 -11.64 3.49
CA ALA A 139 -11.94 -10.22 3.84
C ALA A 139 -11.22 -10.08 5.19
N LEU A 140 -10.18 -9.24 5.25
CA LEU A 140 -9.57 -8.91 6.53
C LEU A 140 -10.69 -8.56 7.50
N PRO A 141 -10.83 -9.23 8.64
CA PRO A 141 -11.94 -8.97 9.53
C PRO A 141 -11.88 -7.50 9.95
N GLU A 142 -13.00 -6.80 9.79
CA GLU A 142 -13.11 -5.42 10.21
C GLU A 142 -12.82 -5.31 11.71
N LEU A 143 -11.65 -4.76 12.03
CA LEU A 143 -11.30 -4.44 13.41
C LEU A 143 -11.90 -3.09 13.76
N THR A 144 -12.65 -3.07 14.86
CA THR A 144 -13.10 -1.81 15.45
C THR A 144 -11.90 -0.94 15.80
N PRO A 145 -12.04 0.40 15.91
CA PRO A 145 -10.96 1.28 16.32
C PRO A 145 -10.30 0.83 17.63
N ARG A 146 -11.11 0.30 18.56
CA ARG A 146 -10.62 -0.17 19.86
C ARG A 146 -9.85 -1.48 19.78
N GLU A 147 -10.29 -2.41 18.94
CA GLU A 147 -9.56 -3.65 18.66
C GLU A 147 -8.20 -3.36 17.99
N ARG A 148 -8.16 -2.41 17.06
CA ARG A 148 -6.92 -2.00 16.40
C ARG A 148 -5.92 -1.39 17.39
N GLU A 149 -6.37 -0.50 18.25
CA GLU A 149 -5.54 0.14 19.30
C GLU A 149 -4.93 -0.91 20.25
N ILE A 150 -5.73 -1.88 20.69
CA ILE A 150 -5.26 -2.96 21.55
C ILE A 150 -4.28 -3.86 20.79
N LEU A 151 -4.56 -4.20 19.53
CA LEU A 151 -3.67 -5.01 18.70
C LEU A 151 -2.30 -4.34 18.51
N GLN A 152 -2.26 -3.05 18.24
CA GLN A 152 -1.02 -2.27 18.16
C GLN A 152 -0.17 -2.36 19.43
N LEU A 153 -0.81 -2.28 20.58
CA LEU A 153 -0.09 -2.39 21.87
C LEU A 153 0.41 -3.80 22.14
N ILE A 154 -0.36 -4.83 21.72
CA ILE A 154 0.07 -6.23 21.82
C ILE A 154 1.32 -6.45 20.93
N VAL A 155 1.30 -5.96 19.70
CA VAL A 155 2.44 -6.09 18.77
C VAL A 155 3.68 -5.34 19.27
N LYS A 156 3.49 -4.21 19.97
CA LYS A 156 4.57 -3.48 20.67
C LYS A 156 5.11 -4.20 21.94
N GLY A 157 4.55 -5.36 22.27
CA GLY A 157 5.03 -6.18 23.39
C GLY A 157 4.44 -5.84 24.75
N TYR A 158 3.43 -4.99 24.86
CA TYR A 158 2.79 -4.67 26.13
C TYR A 158 1.96 -5.84 26.66
N THR A 159 2.06 -6.08 27.96
CA THR A 159 1.21 -7.04 28.67
C THR A 159 -0.23 -6.53 28.79
N MET A 160 -1.20 -7.43 28.98
CA MET A 160 -2.62 -7.05 29.16
C MET A 160 -2.83 -6.07 30.33
N LYS A 161 -2.03 -6.19 31.40
CA LYS A 161 -2.08 -5.26 32.56
C LYS A 161 -1.61 -3.85 32.19
N GLU A 162 -0.53 -3.75 31.41
CA GLU A 162 -0.01 -2.47 30.92
C GLU A 162 -0.96 -1.82 29.91
N ILE A 163 -1.57 -2.63 29.01
CA ILE A 163 -2.58 -2.16 28.07
C ILE A 163 -3.80 -1.62 28.82
N ALA A 164 -4.30 -2.36 29.82
CA ALA A 164 -5.41 -1.94 30.65
C ALA A 164 -5.13 -0.57 31.31
N LYS A 165 -3.95 -0.41 31.90
CA LYS A 165 -3.52 0.85 32.51
C LYS A 165 -3.41 2.00 31.50
N ARG A 166 -2.81 1.75 30.32
CA ARG A 166 -2.62 2.78 29.27
C ARG A 166 -3.91 3.27 28.67
N LEU A 167 -4.86 2.36 28.50
CA LEU A 167 -6.15 2.64 27.85
C LEU A 167 -7.27 2.98 28.84
N PHE A 168 -6.95 3.05 30.14
CA PHE A 168 -7.93 3.26 31.22
C PHE A 168 -9.07 2.25 31.19
N LEU A 169 -8.74 0.96 30.94
CA LEU A 169 -9.69 -0.16 30.88
C LEU A 169 -9.47 -1.13 32.04
N GLY A 170 -10.50 -1.93 32.32
CA GLY A 170 -10.35 -3.10 33.18
C GLY A 170 -9.55 -4.21 32.50
N PHE A 171 -8.82 -5.02 33.29
CA PHE A 171 -8.08 -6.18 32.77
C PHE A 171 -8.98 -7.15 31.99
N GLU A 172 -10.18 -7.45 32.52
CA GLU A 172 -11.16 -8.33 31.87
C GLU A 172 -11.65 -7.79 30.52
N THR A 173 -11.73 -6.48 30.41
CA THR A 173 -12.10 -5.81 29.14
C THR A 173 -11.02 -6.03 28.09
N VAL A 174 -9.75 -5.83 28.44
CA VAL A 174 -8.61 -6.08 27.51
C VAL A 174 -8.52 -7.56 27.16
N HIS A 175 -8.74 -8.45 28.11
CA HIS A 175 -8.79 -9.89 27.89
C HIS A 175 -9.90 -10.27 26.90
N SER A 176 -11.09 -9.68 27.03
CA SER A 176 -12.23 -9.90 26.13
C SER A 176 -11.89 -9.43 24.69
N TYR A 177 -11.33 -8.23 24.55
CA TYR A 177 -10.87 -7.73 23.23
C TYR A 177 -9.79 -8.64 22.62
N THR A 178 -8.82 -9.11 23.42
CA THR A 178 -7.78 -10.03 22.93
C THR A 178 -8.37 -11.37 22.49
N LYS A 179 -9.39 -11.85 23.19
CA LYS A 179 -10.12 -13.05 22.78
C LYS A 179 -10.88 -12.84 21.47
N SER A 180 -11.58 -11.71 21.34
CA SER A 180 -12.27 -11.32 20.08
C SER A 180 -11.29 -11.22 18.92
N LEU A 181 -10.16 -10.55 19.10
CA LEU A 181 -9.10 -10.44 18.10
C LEU A 181 -8.58 -11.80 17.66
N ARG A 182 -8.30 -12.71 18.60
CA ARG A 182 -7.87 -14.08 18.26
C ARG A 182 -8.94 -14.84 17.46
N GLN A 183 -10.20 -14.70 17.83
CA GLN A 183 -11.30 -15.34 17.12
C GLN A 183 -11.47 -14.77 15.71
N LYS A 184 -11.46 -13.44 15.57
CA LYS A 184 -11.58 -12.76 14.28
C LYS A 184 -10.42 -13.10 13.33
N LEU A 185 -9.20 -13.23 13.87
CA LEU A 185 -7.98 -13.49 13.08
C LEU A 185 -7.62 -14.97 12.97
N GLY A 186 -8.44 -15.88 13.51
CA GLY A 186 -8.20 -17.31 13.47
C GLY A 186 -6.96 -17.76 14.27
N CYS A 187 -6.56 -17.00 15.31
CA CYS A 187 -5.34 -17.24 16.06
C CYS A 187 -5.59 -18.02 17.35
N SER A 188 -4.76 -19.03 17.63
CA SER A 188 -4.88 -19.86 18.83
C SER A 188 -4.25 -19.22 20.09
N ASN A 189 -3.23 -18.37 19.92
CA ASN A 189 -2.48 -17.75 21.01
C ASN A 189 -1.99 -16.33 20.64
N THR A 190 -1.39 -15.62 21.60
CA THR A 190 -0.90 -14.25 21.39
C THR A 190 0.28 -14.18 20.41
N ALA A 191 1.16 -15.19 20.40
CA ALA A 191 2.28 -15.21 19.47
C ALA A 191 1.80 -15.34 18.00
N SER A 192 0.82 -16.24 17.74
CA SER A 192 0.19 -16.32 16.42
C SER A 192 -0.58 -15.07 16.07
N LEU A 193 -1.21 -14.39 17.05
CA LEU A 193 -1.90 -13.13 16.84
C LEU A 193 -0.93 -12.02 16.40
N VAL A 194 0.23 -11.88 17.05
CA VAL A 194 1.28 -10.93 16.69
C VAL A 194 1.80 -11.21 15.28
N ARG A 195 2.14 -12.48 15.00
CA ARG A 195 2.60 -12.86 13.67
C ARG A 195 1.58 -12.52 12.58
N THR A 196 0.33 -12.93 12.76
CA THR A 196 -0.76 -12.66 11.80
C THR A 196 -1.00 -11.16 11.63
N ALA A 197 -0.89 -10.37 12.71
CA ALA A 197 -1.05 -8.92 12.64
C ALA A 197 0.05 -8.25 11.79
N ILE A 198 1.29 -8.73 11.89
CA ILE A 198 2.41 -8.26 11.10
C ILE A 198 2.29 -8.73 9.65
N GLU A 199 2.07 -10.03 9.42
CA GLU A 199 1.93 -10.63 8.08
C GLU A 199 0.77 -10.01 7.27
N LYS A 200 -0.35 -9.69 7.94
CA LYS A 200 -1.53 -9.08 7.29
C LYS A 200 -1.54 -7.55 7.36
N HIS A 201 -0.45 -6.92 7.79
CA HIS A 201 -0.30 -5.46 7.92
C HIS A 201 -1.48 -4.77 8.60
N LEU A 202 -1.95 -5.32 9.72
CA LEU A 202 -3.09 -4.79 10.48
C LEU A 202 -2.72 -3.68 11.45
N VAL A 203 -1.43 -3.49 11.66
CA VAL A 203 -0.84 -2.54 12.65
C VAL A 203 0.40 -1.90 12.08
#